data_aa582097dc04b3420b9b383e8060f3b4
#
_entry.id   aa582097dc04b3420b9b383e8060f3b4
#
_cell.length_a   1.000
_cell.length_b   1.000
_cell.length_c   1.000
_cell.angle_alpha   90.00
_cell.angle_beta   90.00
_cell.angle_gamma   90.00
#
_symmetry.space_group_name_H-M   'P 1'
#
loop_
_entity.id
_entity.type
_entity.pdbx_description
1 polymer ?
#
loop_
_entity_poly.entity_id
_entity_poly.type
_entity_poly.pdbx_seq_one_letter_code
_entity_poly.pdbx_strand_id
1 'polypeptide(L)'
;MSSVCNSEGVTKVAVEVNSLVKQYDGLKAVDGISFSVIEDEVFAFLGPNGAGKTTTVEILECLRPLTKRTARVCGFDVSKEKEVKEIKKHIGVLPQDFNALDKLTVKENIELIADMYEKHLNVNDIIKLLNLEEKANAKFENLSGGLKQRVGIAAALVSDPKLVFLDEPTTGLDPKARRDVWDVLANLKKLGKTVFLTTHYMEEAQVLADRIAIIDKGKIAAIGSCQELIEKHGGLKVLVIRRADKSVADKLQEKFEHVTINSNGDINVKIDSTDEFYRIMHTLTEMKVEPDIEIQTPTIEDVFLKITGSKISEEGEAK
;
A
#
# COMPACT_ATOMS: atom_id res chain seq x y z
N MET A 1 1.97 2.38 -50.30
CA MET A 1 1.93 1.40 -49.22
C MET A 1 2.63 2.03 -48.02
N SER A 2 1.88 2.70 -47.19
CA SER A 2 2.35 3.41 -45.98
C SER A 2 2.19 2.47 -44.80
N SER A 3 3.31 2.00 -44.28
CA SER A 3 3.38 1.24 -43.05
C SER A 3 3.09 2.16 -41.84
N VAL A 4 1.94 1.98 -41.20
CA VAL A 4 1.60 2.56 -39.91
C VAL A 4 2.42 1.80 -38.88
N CYS A 5 3.48 2.40 -38.33
CA CYS A 5 4.12 1.94 -37.11
C CYS A 5 3.20 2.28 -35.94
N ASN A 6 2.55 1.29 -35.40
CA ASN A 6 1.97 1.35 -34.04
C ASN A 6 3.13 1.46 -33.04
N SER A 7 3.27 2.59 -32.39
CA SER A 7 4.10 2.75 -31.21
C SER A 7 3.37 2.10 -30.02
N GLU A 8 3.53 0.79 -29.85
CA GLU A 8 3.24 0.12 -28.58
C GLU A 8 4.17 0.74 -27.54
N GLY A 9 3.60 1.47 -26.59
CA GLY A 9 4.34 2.10 -25.50
C GLY A 9 5.04 1.02 -24.67
N VAL A 10 6.36 0.96 -24.74
CA VAL A 10 7.16 0.08 -23.90
C VAL A 10 6.93 0.50 -22.45
N THR A 11 6.23 -0.32 -21.68
CA THR A 11 6.04 -0.11 -20.25
C THR A 11 7.42 -0.10 -19.57
N LYS A 12 7.80 1.05 -19.02
CA LYS A 12 9.08 1.18 -18.33
C LYS A 12 8.97 0.65 -16.92
N VAL A 13 9.99 -0.10 -16.51
CA VAL A 13 10.06 -0.76 -15.21
C VAL A 13 11.02 0.00 -14.30
N ALA A 14 10.51 0.51 -13.17
CA ALA A 14 11.30 1.20 -12.16
C ALA A 14 12.02 0.21 -11.22
N VAL A 15 11.35 -0.91 -10.85
CA VAL A 15 11.93 -1.96 -10.00
C VAL A 15 11.66 -3.33 -10.62
N GLU A 16 12.69 -4.16 -10.73
CA GLU A 16 12.58 -5.55 -11.18
C GLU A 16 13.24 -6.47 -10.17
N VAL A 17 12.49 -7.41 -9.63
CA VAL A 17 12.96 -8.39 -8.64
C VAL A 17 12.70 -9.79 -9.15
N ASN A 18 13.77 -10.62 -9.22
CA ASN A 18 13.72 -11.97 -9.75
C ASN A 18 14.22 -12.97 -8.72
N SER A 19 13.29 -13.73 -8.12
CA SER A 19 13.54 -14.81 -7.14
C SER A 19 14.46 -14.36 -5.98
N LEU A 20 14.31 -13.13 -5.51
CA LEU A 20 15.15 -12.52 -4.47
C LEU A 20 15.09 -13.35 -3.19
N VAL A 21 16.28 -13.63 -2.64
CA VAL A 21 16.44 -14.32 -1.35
C VAL A 21 17.33 -13.50 -0.42
N LYS A 22 16.85 -13.34 0.81
CA LYS A 22 17.64 -12.84 1.93
C LYS A 22 17.55 -13.79 3.12
N GLN A 23 18.71 -14.26 3.58
CA GLN A 23 18.82 -15.20 4.70
C GLN A 23 19.75 -14.63 5.77
N TYR A 24 19.35 -14.80 7.03
CA TYR A 24 20.11 -14.47 8.24
C TYR A 24 20.15 -15.72 9.12
N ASP A 25 21.33 -16.16 9.50
CA ASP A 25 21.57 -17.25 10.48
C ASP A 25 20.55 -18.43 10.39
N GLY A 26 20.26 -18.86 9.18
CA GLY A 26 19.30 -19.96 8.90
C GLY A 26 17.84 -19.51 8.66
N LEU A 27 17.46 -18.31 9.07
CA LEU A 27 16.12 -17.74 8.82
C LEU A 27 16.08 -17.04 7.46
N LYS A 28 15.16 -17.44 6.59
CA LYS A 28 14.88 -16.71 5.35
C LYS A 28 13.88 -15.59 5.62
N ALA A 29 14.37 -14.36 5.71
CA ALA A 29 13.53 -13.17 5.82
C ALA A 29 12.82 -12.85 4.48
N VAL A 30 13.45 -13.20 3.34
CA VAL A 30 12.87 -13.11 1.99
C VAL A 30 13.19 -14.42 1.28
N ASP A 31 12.18 -15.11 0.76
CA ASP A 31 12.28 -16.47 0.21
C ASP A 31 11.77 -16.57 -1.23
N GLY A 32 12.59 -16.09 -2.17
CA GLY A 32 12.36 -16.28 -3.60
C GLY A 32 11.26 -15.39 -4.20
N ILE A 33 11.10 -14.15 -3.72
CA ILE A 33 10.09 -13.24 -4.25
C ILE A 33 10.44 -12.71 -5.64
N SER A 34 9.42 -12.55 -6.49
CA SER A 34 9.53 -11.96 -7.83
C SER A 34 8.40 -10.98 -8.05
N PHE A 35 8.72 -9.76 -8.50
CA PHE A 35 7.74 -8.74 -8.85
C PHE A 35 8.41 -7.64 -9.68
N SER A 36 7.59 -6.78 -10.28
CA SER A 36 8.04 -5.56 -10.94
C SER A 36 7.19 -4.37 -10.53
N VAL A 37 7.81 -3.19 -10.48
CA VAL A 37 7.14 -1.89 -10.31
C VAL A 37 7.30 -1.11 -11.59
N ILE A 38 6.19 -0.56 -12.09
CA ILE A 38 6.13 0.22 -13.32
C ILE A 38 6.46 1.68 -12.99
N GLU A 39 7.05 2.44 -13.93
CA GLU A 39 7.24 3.89 -13.75
C GLU A 39 5.86 4.56 -13.58
N ASP A 40 5.79 5.61 -12.77
CA ASP A 40 4.61 6.44 -12.48
C ASP A 40 3.46 5.72 -11.74
N GLU A 41 3.69 4.52 -11.17
CA GLU A 41 2.71 3.86 -10.30
C GLU A 41 3.00 4.06 -8.80
N VAL A 42 1.97 3.96 -7.98
CA VAL A 42 2.07 3.71 -6.55
C VAL A 42 1.93 2.21 -6.32
N PHE A 43 3.02 1.59 -5.89
CA PHE A 43 3.09 0.16 -5.61
C PHE A 43 3.14 -0.07 -4.10
N ALA A 44 2.14 -0.74 -3.54
CA ALA A 44 2.10 -1.06 -2.12
C ALA A 44 2.60 -2.48 -1.83
N PHE A 45 3.48 -2.59 -0.85
CA PHE A 45 3.99 -3.85 -0.33
C PHE A 45 3.34 -4.10 1.04
N LEU A 46 2.22 -4.82 1.04
CA LEU A 46 1.32 -5.02 2.18
C LEU A 46 1.64 -6.31 2.91
N GLY A 47 1.78 -6.25 4.23
CA GLY A 47 1.98 -7.45 5.04
C GLY A 47 2.20 -7.14 6.52
N PRO A 48 2.13 -8.15 7.40
CA PRO A 48 2.34 -7.98 8.83
C PRO A 48 3.80 -7.65 9.16
N ASN A 49 4.04 -7.29 10.41
CA ASN A 49 5.39 -7.12 10.92
C ASN A 49 6.17 -8.43 10.83
N GLY A 50 7.44 -8.35 10.44
CA GLY A 50 8.27 -9.53 10.21
C GLY A 50 8.01 -10.29 8.90
N ALA A 51 7.08 -9.85 8.04
CA ALA A 51 6.82 -10.51 6.75
C ALA A 51 7.95 -10.37 5.73
N GLY A 52 8.95 -9.51 5.98
CA GLY A 52 10.08 -9.26 5.08
C GLY A 52 9.99 -7.95 4.29
N LYS A 53 9.05 -7.05 4.61
CA LYS A 53 8.85 -5.76 3.93
C LYS A 53 10.12 -4.89 3.98
N THR A 54 10.52 -4.45 5.17
CA THR A 54 11.69 -3.60 5.38
C THR A 54 12.97 -4.24 4.84
N THR A 55 13.15 -5.55 5.04
CA THR A 55 14.31 -6.27 4.46
C THR A 55 14.36 -6.17 2.93
N THR A 56 13.20 -6.29 2.27
CA THR A 56 13.11 -6.17 0.81
C THR A 56 13.43 -4.75 0.36
N VAL A 57 12.84 -3.75 1.02
CA VAL A 57 13.06 -2.33 0.71
C VAL A 57 14.54 -1.95 0.91
N GLU A 58 15.15 -2.28 2.04
CA GLU A 58 16.56 -2.00 2.31
C GLU A 58 17.52 -2.63 1.28
N ILE A 59 17.15 -3.78 0.68
CA ILE A 59 17.94 -4.35 -0.42
C ILE A 59 17.78 -3.50 -1.69
N LEU A 60 16.58 -3.05 -2.02
CA LEU A 60 16.31 -2.22 -3.18
C LEU A 60 16.93 -0.82 -3.05
N GLU A 61 17.02 -0.29 -1.84
CA GLU A 61 17.70 0.95 -1.50
C GLU A 61 19.24 0.81 -1.45
N CYS A 62 19.75 -0.40 -1.66
CA CYS A 62 21.18 -0.71 -1.56
C CYS A 62 21.76 -0.48 -0.15
N LEU A 63 20.94 -0.59 0.91
CA LEU A 63 21.39 -0.55 2.30
C LEU A 63 21.80 -1.94 2.82
N ARG A 64 21.21 -3.00 2.25
CA ARG A 64 21.54 -4.39 2.58
C ARG A 64 21.91 -5.20 1.35
N PRO A 65 22.90 -6.08 1.43
CA PRO A 65 23.19 -7.01 0.34
C PRO A 65 22.13 -8.13 0.29
N LEU A 66 21.71 -8.50 -0.90
CA LEU A 66 20.93 -9.73 -1.13
C LEU A 66 21.79 -10.98 -0.89
N THR A 67 21.17 -12.13 -0.62
CA THR A 67 21.90 -13.41 -0.48
C THR A 67 21.99 -14.16 -1.81
N LYS A 68 20.90 -14.17 -2.58
CA LYS A 68 20.84 -14.87 -3.88
C LYS A 68 19.93 -14.16 -4.85
N ARG A 69 20.18 -14.36 -6.15
CA ARG A 69 19.41 -13.90 -7.30
C ARG A 69 19.61 -12.41 -7.60
N THR A 70 18.64 -11.74 -8.21
CA THR A 70 18.85 -10.41 -8.77
C THR A 70 17.73 -9.45 -8.41
N ALA A 71 18.08 -8.19 -8.23
CA ALA A 71 17.15 -7.08 -8.19
C ALA A 71 17.74 -5.89 -8.94
N ARG A 72 16.91 -5.15 -9.65
CA ARG A 72 17.28 -3.94 -10.38
C ARG A 72 16.38 -2.79 -9.97
N VAL A 73 16.95 -1.63 -9.84
CA VAL A 73 16.27 -0.37 -9.55
C VAL A 73 16.68 0.66 -10.56
N CYS A 74 15.72 1.29 -11.23
CA CYS A 74 15.94 2.22 -12.35
C CYS A 74 16.86 1.65 -13.45
N GLY A 75 16.79 0.33 -13.70
CA GLY A 75 17.62 -0.39 -14.68
C GLY A 75 18.99 -0.85 -14.17
N PHE A 76 19.43 -0.42 -12.98
CA PHE A 76 20.72 -0.75 -12.38
C PHE A 76 20.61 -1.92 -11.39
N ASP A 77 21.66 -2.75 -11.34
CA ASP A 77 21.74 -3.94 -10.47
C ASP A 77 22.18 -3.55 -9.05
N VAL A 78 21.36 -3.88 -8.04
CA VAL A 78 21.61 -3.52 -6.64
C VAL A 78 22.85 -4.23 -6.04
N SER A 79 23.34 -5.29 -6.68
CA SER A 79 24.51 -6.05 -6.21
C SER A 79 25.85 -5.51 -6.70
N LYS A 80 25.83 -4.59 -7.66
CA LYS A 80 27.03 -4.07 -8.27
C LYS A 80 27.41 -2.70 -7.71
N GLU A 81 28.50 -2.61 -6.99
CA GLU A 81 28.96 -1.41 -6.29
C GLU A 81 29.01 -0.15 -7.19
N LYS A 82 29.42 -0.30 -8.45
CA LYS A 82 29.45 0.82 -9.40
C LYS A 82 28.05 1.32 -9.75
N GLU A 83 27.07 0.40 -9.85
CA GLU A 83 25.69 0.71 -10.20
C GLU A 83 24.90 1.25 -8.99
N VAL A 84 25.27 0.88 -7.74
CA VAL A 84 24.68 1.41 -6.51
C VAL A 84 24.76 2.93 -6.44
N LYS A 85 25.86 3.54 -6.89
CA LYS A 85 25.99 5.00 -6.92
C LYS A 85 24.99 5.65 -7.87
N GLU A 86 24.70 5.00 -8.99
CA GLU A 86 23.69 5.49 -9.94
C GLU A 86 22.27 5.30 -9.38
N ILE A 87 21.97 4.16 -8.73
CA ILE A 87 20.69 3.95 -8.05
C ILE A 87 20.40 5.10 -7.07
N LYS A 88 21.36 5.42 -6.20
CA LYS A 88 21.22 6.47 -5.17
C LYS A 88 20.95 7.88 -5.72
N LYS A 89 21.27 8.15 -6.98
CA LYS A 89 20.91 9.42 -7.64
C LYS A 89 19.46 9.47 -8.11
N HIS A 90 18.81 8.31 -8.25
CA HIS A 90 17.47 8.21 -8.82
C HIS A 90 16.39 7.91 -7.79
N ILE A 91 16.78 7.58 -6.56
CA ILE A 91 15.86 7.21 -5.49
C ILE A 91 15.81 8.27 -4.40
N GLY A 92 14.64 8.44 -3.80
CA GLY A 92 14.44 9.11 -2.53
C GLY A 92 13.95 8.09 -1.50
N VAL A 93 14.35 8.25 -0.25
CA VAL A 93 14.06 7.28 0.81
C VAL A 93 13.50 7.98 2.03
N LEU A 94 12.35 7.52 2.51
CA LEU A 94 11.82 7.80 3.83
C LEU A 94 11.89 6.51 4.66
N PRO A 95 12.84 6.37 5.57
CA PRO A 95 12.92 5.21 6.46
C PRO A 95 11.82 5.26 7.52
N GLN A 96 11.46 4.10 8.09
CA GLN A 96 10.46 3.98 9.14
C GLN A 96 10.76 4.88 10.35
N ASP A 97 12.01 4.90 10.81
CA ASP A 97 12.49 5.72 11.93
C ASP A 97 13.14 7.03 11.44
N PHE A 98 12.39 7.83 10.67
CA PHE A 98 12.90 9.12 10.21
C PHE A 98 13.02 10.12 11.37
N ASN A 99 14.21 10.71 11.51
CA ASN A 99 14.49 11.82 12.41
C ASN A 99 15.29 12.91 11.69
N ALA A 100 14.96 14.16 12.00
CA ALA A 100 15.70 15.33 11.57
C ALA A 100 16.34 16.05 12.79
N LEU A 101 17.06 17.13 12.56
CA LEU A 101 17.71 17.87 13.64
C LEU A 101 16.68 18.70 14.42
N ASP A 102 16.44 18.34 15.68
CA ASP A 102 15.41 18.91 16.55
C ASP A 102 15.44 20.43 16.65
N LYS A 103 16.63 21.01 16.74
CA LYS A 103 16.82 22.45 16.96
C LYS A 103 16.73 23.30 15.69
N LEU A 104 16.80 22.67 14.52
CA LEU A 104 16.60 23.34 13.24
C LEU A 104 15.12 23.46 12.91
N THR A 105 14.79 24.47 12.15
CA THR A 105 13.44 24.64 11.59
C THR A 105 13.16 23.61 10.49
N VAL A 106 11.90 23.49 10.08
CA VAL A 106 11.51 22.66 8.92
C VAL A 106 12.33 23.03 7.70
N LYS A 107 12.41 24.34 7.40
CA LYS A 107 13.14 24.82 6.23
C LYS A 107 14.63 24.52 6.30
N GLU A 108 15.28 24.80 7.43
CA GLU A 108 16.71 24.51 7.62
C GLU A 108 17.03 23.02 7.51
N ASN A 109 16.17 22.13 8.01
CA ASN A 109 16.35 20.69 7.85
C ASN A 109 16.30 20.25 6.39
N ILE A 110 15.35 20.79 5.61
CA ILE A 110 15.21 20.47 4.19
C ILE A 110 16.39 21.06 3.40
N GLU A 111 16.80 22.30 3.70
CA GLU A 111 17.97 22.95 3.09
C GLU A 111 19.24 22.16 3.36
N LEU A 112 19.46 21.69 4.60
CA LEU A 112 20.61 20.87 4.96
C LEU A 112 20.73 19.60 4.11
N ILE A 113 19.60 18.94 3.83
CA ILE A 113 19.59 17.75 2.99
C ILE A 113 19.77 18.12 1.51
N ALA A 114 19.17 19.24 1.06
CA ALA A 114 19.33 19.74 -0.28
C ALA A 114 20.79 20.03 -0.63
N ASP A 115 21.54 20.60 0.31
CA ASP A 115 22.96 20.96 0.16
C ASP A 115 23.88 19.74 0.00
N MET A 116 23.39 18.52 0.28
CA MET A 116 24.13 17.28 0.01
C MET A 116 24.11 16.87 -1.47
N TYR A 117 23.25 17.49 -2.29
CA TYR A 117 23.07 17.15 -3.69
C TYR A 117 23.55 18.30 -4.60
N GLU A 118 24.28 17.96 -5.66
CA GLU A 118 24.69 18.95 -6.68
C GLU A 118 23.51 19.61 -7.39
N LYS A 119 22.41 18.88 -7.50
CA LYS A 119 21.14 19.34 -8.08
C LYS A 119 19.99 18.92 -7.16
N HIS A 120 19.15 19.85 -6.84
CA HIS A 120 17.98 19.60 -6.00
C HIS A 120 16.81 20.49 -6.43
N LEU A 121 15.60 20.13 -6.03
CA LEU A 121 14.40 20.93 -6.19
C LEU A 121 14.49 22.20 -5.32
N ASN A 122 13.73 23.22 -5.69
CA ASN A 122 13.62 24.40 -4.85
C ASN A 122 12.93 24.05 -3.52
N VAL A 123 13.59 24.36 -2.40
CA VAL A 123 13.11 24.01 -1.05
C VAL A 123 11.73 24.63 -0.75
N ASN A 124 11.49 25.88 -1.19
CA ASN A 124 10.19 26.51 -0.96
C ASN A 124 9.06 25.81 -1.76
N ASP A 125 9.35 25.29 -2.95
CA ASP A 125 8.37 24.55 -3.75
C ASP A 125 8.04 23.21 -3.08
N ILE A 126 9.04 22.52 -2.48
CA ILE A 126 8.83 21.29 -1.70
C ILE A 126 7.99 21.59 -0.46
N ILE A 127 8.32 22.66 0.27
CA ILE A 127 7.55 23.10 1.46
C ILE A 127 6.08 23.31 1.10
N LYS A 128 5.82 23.97 -0.04
CA LYS A 128 4.46 24.20 -0.55
C LYS A 128 3.78 22.90 -0.97
N LEU A 129 4.47 22.03 -1.71
CA LEU A 129 3.94 20.74 -2.16
C LEU A 129 3.43 19.90 -0.98
N LEU A 130 4.12 19.99 0.16
CA LEU A 130 3.85 19.19 1.34
C LEU A 130 2.99 19.89 2.40
N ASN A 131 2.43 21.08 2.06
CA ASN A 131 1.61 21.90 2.95
C ASN A 131 2.35 22.20 4.28
N LEU A 132 3.61 22.62 4.20
CA LEU A 132 4.48 22.94 5.34
C LEU A 132 4.73 24.44 5.52
N GLU A 133 4.10 25.32 4.70
CA GLU A 133 4.38 26.75 4.66
C GLU A 133 4.20 27.42 6.03
N GLU A 134 3.08 27.15 6.70
CA GLU A 134 2.79 27.73 8.03
C GLU A 134 3.76 27.27 9.12
N LYS A 135 4.46 26.18 8.89
CA LYS A 135 5.41 25.55 9.82
C LYS A 135 6.86 25.62 9.36
N ALA A 136 7.14 26.30 8.23
CA ALA A 136 8.48 26.38 7.65
C ALA A 136 9.54 26.88 8.64
N ASN A 137 9.18 27.82 9.51
CA ASN A 137 10.06 28.41 10.53
C ASN A 137 9.88 27.78 11.93
N ALA A 138 9.03 26.74 12.08
CA ALA A 138 8.89 26.02 13.33
C ALA A 138 10.03 25.00 13.49
N LYS A 139 10.55 24.84 14.71
CA LYS A 139 11.56 23.83 15.00
C LYS A 139 10.98 22.43 14.89
N PHE A 140 11.79 21.47 14.40
CA PHE A 140 11.37 20.10 14.19
C PHE A 140 10.84 19.42 15.48
N GLU A 141 11.48 19.67 16.64
CA GLU A 141 11.03 19.14 17.92
C GLU A 141 9.57 19.50 18.29
N ASN A 142 9.08 20.66 17.79
CA ASN A 142 7.74 21.20 18.12
C ASN A 142 6.65 20.74 17.13
N LEU A 143 6.97 19.84 16.19
CA LEU A 143 6.03 19.36 15.19
C LEU A 143 5.22 18.17 15.70
N SER A 144 3.97 18.06 15.25
CA SER A 144 3.20 16.83 15.37
C SER A 144 3.81 15.69 14.54
N GLY A 145 3.48 14.43 14.85
CA GLY A 145 3.95 13.26 14.10
C GLY A 145 3.70 13.37 12.60
N GLY A 146 2.49 13.77 12.19
CA GLY A 146 2.17 13.94 10.78
C GLY A 146 2.97 15.05 10.08
N LEU A 147 3.31 16.13 10.79
CA LEU A 147 4.19 17.17 10.27
C LEU A 147 5.63 16.67 10.14
N LYS A 148 6.15 15.95 11.13
CA LYS A 148 7.47 15.32 11.08
C LYS A 148 7.57 14.36 9.89
N GLN A 149 6.53 13.57 9.66
CA GLN A 149 6.46 12.67 8.51
C GLN A 149 6.50 13.41 7.18
N ARG A 150 5.77 14.52 7.05
CA ARG A 150 5.83 15.37 5.85
C ARG A 150 7.21 15.98 5.63
N VAL A 151 7.94 16.34 6.68
CA VAL A 151 9.35 16.77 6.57
C VAL A 151 10.23 15.63 6.07
N GLY A 152 10.00 14.40 6.52
CA GLY A 152 10.69 13.22 6.01
C GLY A 152 10.43 12.95 4.52
N ILE A 153 9.18 13.09 4.09
CA ILE A 153 8.82 13.02 2.66
C ILE A 153 9.50 14.14 1.87
N ALA A 154 9.57 15.37 2.42
CA ALA A 154 10.31 16.47 1.81
C ALA A 154 11.78 16.13 1.59
N ALA A 155 12.42 15.56 2.61
CA ALA A 155 13.80 15.10 2.55
C ALA A 155 14.01 14.05 1.46
N ALA A 156 13.09 13.11 1.33
CA ALA A 156 13.14 12.09 0.29
C ALA A 156 12.97 12.66 -1.13
N LEU A 157 12.27 13.77 -1.29
CA LEU A 157 11.97 14.39 -2.60
C LEU A 157 13.01 15.40 -3.08
N VAL A 158 13.87 15.87 -2.18
CA VAL A 158 14.75 17.01 -2.44
C VAL A 158 15.65 16.83 -3.66
N SER A 159 16.14 15.60 -3.90
CA SER A 159 17.03 15.25 -5.03
C SER A 159 16.29 15.09 -6.36
N ASP A 160 14.98 15.38 -6.42
CA ASP A 160 14.11 15.13 -7.60
C ASP A 160 14.15 13.66 -8.07
N PRO A 161 13.92 12.70 -7.17
CA PRO A 161 14.06 11.28 -7.51
C PRO A 161 12.99 10.83 -8.50
N LYS A 162 13.29 9.78 -9.29
CA LYS A 162 12.31 9.08 -10.14
C LYS A 162 11.44 8.12 -9.33
N LEU A 163 12.04 7.50 -8.31
CA LEU A 163 11.42 6.50 -7.45
C LEU A 163 11.59 6.89 -5.99
N VAL A 164 10.50 6.87 -5.23
CA VAL A 164 10.49 7.18 -3.80
C VAL A 164 10.12 5.92 -3.03
N PHE A 165 10.97 5.50 -2.11
CA PHE A 165 10.69 4.45 -1.14
C PHE A 165 10.16 5.07 0.15
N LEU A 166 9.04 4.57 0.64
CA LEU A 166 8.40 5.03 1.86
C LEU A 166 8.13 3.81 2.76
N ASP A 167 8.93 3.66 3.80
CA ASP A 167 8.78 2.53 4.73
C ASP A 167 7.83 2.91 5.86
N GLU A 168 6.60 2.38 5.82
CA GLU A 168 5.52 2.59 6.79
C GLU A 168 5.25 4.07 7.12
N PRO A 169 4.97 4.94 6.13
CA PRO A 169 4.98 6.40 6.27
C PRO A 169 3.88 6.95 7.19
N THR A 170 2.88 6.16 7.57
CA THR A 170 1.76 6.62 8.40
C THR A 170 1.63 5.88 9.73
N THR A 171 2.60 5.02 10.05
CA THR A 171 2.62 4.27 11.32
C THR A 171 2.70 5.23 12.51
N GLY A 172 1.84 4.99 13.51
CA GLY A 172 1.77 5.80 14.72
C GLY A 172 1.08 7.16 14.57
N LEU A 173 0.51 7.48 13.40
CA LEU A 173 -0.25 8.70 13.18
C LEU A 173 -1.73 8.52 13.55
N ASP A 174 -2.34 9.59 14.07
CA ASP A 174 -3.78 9.65 14.21
C ASP A 174 -4.50 9.63 12.85
N PRO A 175 -5.82 9.27 12.79
CA PRO A 175 -6.53 9.13 11.52
C PRO A 175 -6.54 10.40 10.65
N LYS A 176 -6.53 11.59 11.24
CA LYS A 176 -6.49 12.85 10.49
C LYS A 176 -5.12 13.07 9.88
N ALA A 177 -4.06 12.95 10.67
CA ALA A 177 -2.68 13.09 10.20
C ALA A 177 -2.35 12.07 9.11
N ARG A 178 -2.88 10.83 9.22
CA ARG A 178 -2.74 9.79 8.20
C ARG A 178 -3.35 10.23 6.86
N ARG A 179 -4.58 10.74 6.85
CA ARG A 179 -5.23 11.25 5.64
C ARG A 179 -4.46 12.42 5.01
N ASP A 180 -3.97 13.35 5.83
CA ASP A 180 -3.15 14.46 5.36
C ASP A 180 -1.86 13.98 4.64
N VAL A 181 -1.25 12.87 5.10
CA VAL A 181 -0.10 12.24 4.43
C VAL A 181 -0.55 11.53 3.14
N TRP A 182 -1.69 10.85 3.13
CA TRP A 182 -2.22 10.22 1.92
C TRP A 182 -2.48 11.22 0.80
N ASP A 183 -3.01 12.39 1.12
CA ASP A 183 -3.22 13.47 0.13
C ASP A 183 -1.89 13.91 -0.50
N VAL A 184 -0.84 14.00 0.31
CA VAL A 184 0.52 14.29 -0.17
C VAL A 184 1.00 13.18 -1.11
N LEU A 185 0.88 11.90 -0.74
CA LEU A 185 1.32 10.77 -1.54
C LEU A 185 0.56 10.67 -2.87
N ALA A 186 -0.75 10.91 -2.85
CA ALA A 186 -1.57 10.96 -4.06
C ALA A 186 -1.12 12.08 -5.02
N ASN A 187 -0.61 13.20 -4.49
CA ASN A 187 -0.07 14.28 -5.31
C ASN A 187 1.29 13.91 -5.94
N LEU A 188 2.13 13.10 -5.28
CA LEU A 188 3.39 12.61 -5.86
C LEU A 188 3.15 11.83 -7.16
N LYS A 189 2.13 10.98 -7.18
CA LYS A 189 1.72 10.26 -8.39
C LYS A 189 1.36 11.20 -9.52
N LYS A 190 0.57 12.27 -9.24
CA LYS A 190 0.19 13.27 -10.25
C LYS A 190 1.40 14.02 -10.83
N LEU A 191 2.50 14.06 -10.09
CA LEU A 191 3.78 14.64 -10.53
C LEU A 191 4.67 13.65 -11.30
N GLY A 192 4.15 12.47 -11.66
CA GLY A 192 4.90 11.45 -12.38
C GLY A 192 6.02 10.82 -11.53
N LYS A 193 5.83 10.70 -10.22
CA LYS A 193 6.76 9.98 -9.35
C LYS A 193 6.30 8.55 -9.16
N THR A 194 7.22 7.62 -9.31
CA THR A 194 7.00 6.23 -8.89
C THR A 194 7.13 6.14 -7.38
N VAL A 195 6.17 5.53 -6.71
CA VAL A 195 6.20 5.36 -5.25
C VAL A 195 6.19 3.88 -4.90
N PHE A 196 7.17 3.45 -4.12
CA PHE A 196 7.19 2.13 -3.48
C PHE A 196 6.85 2.33 -1.99
N LEU A 197 5.70 1.86 -1.58
CA LEU A 197 5.15 2.04 -0.25
C LEU A 197 5.12 0.71 0.50
N THR A 198 5.72 0.61 1.69
CA THR A 198 5.42 -0.50 2.59
C THR A 198 4.35 -0.09 3.59
N THR A 199 3.47 -0.99 3.92
CA THR A 199 2.46 -0.76 4.94
C THR A 199 1.91 -2.07 5.52
N HIS A 200 1.38 -1.99 6.72
CA HIS A 200 0.52 -3.01 7.30
C HIS A 200 -0.95 -2.55 7.37
N TYR A 201 -1.23 -1.29 7.00
CA TYR A 201 -2.59 -0.74 6.93
C TYR A 201 -3.22 -1.06 5.57
N MET A 202 -4.25 -1.88 5.57
CA MET A 202 -4.95 -2.30 4.35
C MET A 202 -5.69 -1.15 3.69
N GLU A 203 -6.25 -0.24 4.49
CA GLU A 203 -6.93 0.97 4.00
C GLU A 203 -5.95 1.87 3.22
N GLU A 204 -4.71 2.02 3.71
CA GLU A 204 -3.66 2.78 3.01
C GLU A 204 -3.34 2.20 1.64
N ALA A 205 -3.12 0.88 1.58
CA ALA A 205 -2.87 0.19 0.32
C ALA A 205 -4.06 0.32 -0.65
N GLN A 206 -5.30 0.20 -0.14
CA GLN A 206 -6.52 0.31 -0.94
C GLN A 206 -6.73 1.71 -1.51
N VAL A 207 -6.41 2.77 -0.75
CA VAL A 207 -6.65 4.16 -1.15
C VAL A 207 -5.57 4.67 -2.10
N LEU A 208 -4.32 4.29 -1.88
CA LEU A 208 -3.18 4.89 -2.58
C LEU A 208 -2.65 4.07 -3.75
N ALA A 209 -2.67 2.73 -3.65
CA ALA A 209 -1.91 1.91 -4.57
C ALA A 209 -2.65 1.61 -5.87
N ASP A 210 -1.91 1.64 -6.98
CA ASP A 210 -2.36 1.08 -8.25
C ASP A 210 -2.28 -0.44 -8.25
N ARG A 211 -1.21 -0.96 -7.66
CA ARG A 211 -1.00 -2.41 -7.47
C ARG A 211 -0.48 -2.68 -6.06
N ILE A 212 -0.93 -3.80 -5.53
CA ILE A 212 -0.61 -4.28 -4.18
C ILE A 212 0.06 -5.65 -4.30
N ALA A 213 1.22 -5.81 -3.68
CA ALA A 213 1.80 -7.11 -3.42
C ALA A 213 1.56 -7.48 -1.94
N ILE A 214 0.85 -8.57 -1.71
CA ILE A 214 0.65 -9.13 -0.37
C ILE A 214 1.81 -10.06 -0.06
N ILE A 215 2.58 -9.71 0.99
CA ILE A 215 3.70 -10.52 1.47
C ILE A 215 3.37 -11.12 2.84
N ASP A 216 3.66 -12.41 3.00
CA ASP A 216 3.61 -13.12 4.27
C ASP A 216 4.78 -14.10 4.36
N LYS A 217 5.43 -14.15 5.54
CA LYS A 217 6.54 -15.08 5.83
C LYS A 217 7.61 -15.12 4.75
N GLY A 218 7.99 -13.95 4.23
CA GLY A 218 9.02 -13.80 3.21
C GLY A 218 8.62 -14.18 1.79
N LYS A 219 7.33 -14.44 1.52
CA LYS A 219 6.82 -14.82 0.19
C LYS A 219 5.71 -13.89 -0.26
N ILE A 220 5.66 -13.62 -1.56
CA ILE A 220 4.51 -12.94 -2.16
C ILE A 220 3.38 -13.95 -2.30
N ALA A 221 2.28 -13.69 -1.62
CA ALA A 221 1.08 -14.52 -1.62
C ALA A 221 0.14 -14.16 -2.78
N ALA A 222 0.02 -12.88 -3.11
CA ALA A 222 -0.72 -12.38 -4.27
C ALA A 222 -0.19 -11.01 -4.70
N ILE A 223 -0.43 -10.65 -5.98
CA ILE A 223 -0.11 -9.36 -6.55
C ILE A 223 -1.14 -8.98 -7.62
N GLY A 224 -1.57 -7.73 -7.62
CA GLY A 224 -2.55 -7.18 -8.57
C GLY A 224 -3.06 -5.82 -8.12
N SER A 225 -3.97 -5.22 -8.90
CA SER A 225 -4.75 -4.07 -8.43
C SER A 225 -5.67 -4.48 -7.27
N CYS A 226 -6.12 -3.51 -6.47
CA CYS A 226 -7.06 -3.78 -5.39
C CYS A 226 -8.32 -4.53 -5.90
N GLN A 227 -8.85 -4.10 -7.05
CA GLN A 227 -10.00 -4.72 -7.67
C GLN A 227 -9.73 -6.17 -8.10
N GLU A 228 -8.62 -6.43 -8.82
CA GLU A 228 -8.23 -7.79 -9.23
C GLU A 228 -8.05 -8.74 -8.04
N LEU A 229 -7.44 -8.26 -6.96
CA LEU A 229 -7.25 -9.03 -5.74
C LEU A 229 -8.58 -9.37 -5.07
N ILE A 230 -9.51 -8.40 -4.99
CA ILE A 230 -10.84 -8.60 -4.43
C ILE A 230 -11.65 -9.57 -5.30
N GLU A 231 -11.67 -9.40 -6.61
CA GLU A 231 -12.40 -10.29 -7.53
C GLU A 231 -11.87 -11.72 -7.46
N LYS A 232 -10.56 -11.90 -7.39
CA LYS A 232 -9.93 -13.23 -7.41
C LYS A 232 -9.96 -13.93 -6.05
N HIS A 233 -9.84 -13.20 -4.96
CA HIS A 233 -9.60 -13.75 -3.62
C HIS A 233 -10.60 -13.26 -2.56
N GLY A 234 -11.30 -12.13 -2.76
CA GLY A 234 -12.18 -11.52 -1.76
C GLY A 234 -13.41 -12.38 -1.42
N GLY A 235 -13.91 -13.14 -2.39
CA GLY A 235 -15.09 -13.98 -2.24
C GLY A 235 -16.37 -13.28 -2.63
N LEU A 236 -17.49 -13.83 -2.16
CA LEU A 236 -18.83 -13.38 -2.53
C LEU A 236 -19.21 -12.11 -1.74
N LYS A 237 -20.03 -11.25 -2.37
CA LYS A 237 -20.70 -10.17 -1.65
C LYS A 237 -21.65 -10.76 -0.60
N VAL A 238 -21.86 -10.04 0.48
CA VAL A 238 -22.77 -10.45 1.56
C VAL A 238 -23.91 -9.46 1.65
N LEU A 239 -25.15 -9.96 1.50
CA LEU A 239 -26.35 -9.21 1.82
C LEU A 239 -26.63 -9.37 3.31
N VAL A 240 -26.55 -8.28 4.06
CA VAL A 240 -26.89 -8.24 5.48
C VAL A 240 -28.32 -7.73 5.62
N ILE A 241 -29.19 -8.55 6.21
CA ILE A 241 -30.59 -8.22 6.44
C ILE A 241 -30.75 -8.04 7.94
N ARG A 242 -30.95 -6.80 8.38
CA ARG A 242 -31.11 -6.43 9.79
C ARG A 242 -32.59 -6.43 10.17
N ARG A 243 -32.85 -6.58 11.46
CA ARG A 243 -34.22 -6.50 12.03
C ARG A 243 -35.22 -7.46 11.39
N ALA A 244 -34.77 -8.62 10.94
CA ALA A 244 -35.63 -9.65 10.38
C ALA A 244 -35.92 -10.73 11.41
N ASP A 245 -37.15 -11.23 11.40
CA ASP A 245 -37.57 -12.31 12.29
C ASP A 245 -36.93 -13.65 11.91
N LYS A 246 -36.90 -14.58 12.84
CA LYS A 246 -36.38 -15.93 12.60
C LYS A 246 -37.07 -16.64 11.42
N SER A 247 -38.37 -16.39 11.21
CA SER A 247 -39.13 -16.93 10.09
C SER A 247 -38.57 -16.52 8.72
N VAL A 248 -37.95 -15.32 8.62
CA VAL A 248 -37.27 -14.84 7.40
C VAL A 248 -35.99 -15.63 7.17
N ALA A 249 -35.22 -15.87 8.23
CA ALA A 249 -34.01 -16.67 8.15
C ALA A 249 -34.31 -18.11 7.70
N ASP A 250 -35.30 -18.77 8.32
CA ASP A 250 -35.71 -20.12 8.01
C ASP A 250 -36.11 -20.22 6.51
N LYS A 251 -36.92 -19.26 6.01
CA LYS A 251 -37.36 -19.24 4.62
C LYS A 251 -36.24 -18.96 3.61
N LEU A 252 -35.27 -18.12 3.99
CA LEU A 252 -34.10 -17.87 3.14
C LEU A 252 -33.18 -19.09 3.13
N GLN A 253 -33.01 -19.80 4.26
CA GLN A 253 -32.24 -21.05 4.34
C GLN A 253 -32.84 -22.19 3.52
N GLU A 254 -34.17 -22.22 3.35
CA GLU A 254 -34.85 -23.20 2.46
C GLU A 254 -34.54 -22.94 0.95
N LYS A 255 -34.34 -21.68 0.55
CA LYS A 255 -34.23 -21.27 -0.86
C LYS A 255 -32.80 -20.97 -1.32
N PHE A 256 -31.87 -20.65 -0.40
CA PHE A 256 -30.52 -20.19 -0.70
C PHE A 256 -29.48 -20.93 0.15
N GLU A 257 -28.33 -21.25 -0.45
CA GLU A 257 -27.34 -22.13 0.20
C GLU A 257 -26.51 -21.43 1.31
N HIS A 258 -26.16 -20.19 1.16
CA HIS A 258 -25.17 -19.52 2.05
C HIS A 258 -25.82 -18.50 2.99
N VAL A 259 -26.81 -18.93 3.75
CA VAL A 259 -27.54 -18.11 4.74
C VAL A 259 -27.04 -18.41 6.14
N THR A 260 -26.57 -17.41 6.84
CA THR A 260 -26.10 -17.50 8.23
C THR A 260 -26.73 -16.40 9.09
N ILE A 261 -26.84 -16.62 10.40
CA ILE A 261 -27.28 -15.61 11.35
C ILE A 261 -26.06 -15.23 12.20
N ASN A 262 -25.75 -13.93 12.30
CA ASN A 262 -24.67 -13.47 13.13
C ASN A 262 -25.07 -13.38 14.62
N SER A 263 -24.11 -13.05 15.50
CA SER A 263 -24.35 -12.90 16.95
C SER A 263 -25.34 -11.79 17.32
N ASN A 264 -25.56 -10.83 16.43
CA ASN A 264 -26.49 -9.71 16.62
C ASN A 264 -27.91 -10.04 16.12
N GLY A 265 -28.12 -11.22 15.54
CA GLY A 265 -29.39 -11.65 14.98
C GLY A 265 -29.62 -11.21 13.53
N ASP A 266 -28.62 -10.55 12.85
CA ASP A 266 -28.75 -10.18 11.46
C ASP A 266 -28.53 -11.40 10.57
N ILE A 267 -29.28 -11.47 9.46
CA ILE A 267 -29.18 -12.54 8.50
C ILE A 267 -28.17 -12.14 7.42
N ASN A 268 -27.18 -12.96 7.22
CA ASN A 268 -26.16 -12.78 6.19
C ASN A 268 -26.36 -13.80 5.08
N VAL A 269 -26.57 -13.32 3.85
CA VAL A 269 -26.71 -14.14 2.64
C VAL A 269 -25.56 -13.82 1.69
N LYS A 270 -24.73 -14.81 1.35
CA LYS A 270 -23.71 -14.61 0.31
C LYS A 270 -24.36 -14.60 -1.06
N ILE A 271 -23.94 -13.64 -1.90
CA ILE A 271 -24.52 -13.40 -3.23
C ILE A 271 -23.43 -13.62 -4.27
N ASP A 272 -23.65 -14.54 -5.20
CA ASP A 272 -22.74 -14.83 -6.31
C ASP A 272 -23.08 -14.06 -7.60
N SER A 273 -24.34 -13.66 -7.76
CA SER A 273 -24.85 -13.02 -8.98
C SER A 273 -25.90 -11.96 -8.70
N THR A 274 -26.12 -11.10 -9.68
CA THR A 274 -27.22 -10.13 -9.67
C THR A 274 -28.59 -10.82 -9.67
N ASP A 275 -28.71 -11.95 -10.35
CA ASP A 275 -29.95 -12.73 -10.38
C ASP A 275 -30.29 -13.31 -9.02
N GLU A 276 -29.30 -13.79 -8.27
CA GLU A 276 -29.49 -14.28 -6.91
C GLU A 276 -29.95 -13.15 -5.98
N PHE A 277 -29.37 -11.96 -6.11
CA PHE A 277 -29.82 -10.78 -5.39
C PHE A 277 -31.30 -10.48 -5.65
N TYR A 278 -31.73 -10.46 -6.93
CA TYR A 278 -33.14 -10.23 -7.26
C TYR A 278 -34.06 -11.32 -6.71
N ARG A 279 -33.66 -12.59 -6.72
CA ARG A 279 -34.42 -13.70 -6.14
C ARG A 279 -34.61 -13.55 -4.64
N ILE A 280 -33.56 -13.11 -3.92
CA ILE A 280 -33.64 -12.82 -2.48
C ILE A 280 -34.61 -11.66 -2.24
N MET A 281 -34.49 -10.55 -2.98
CA MET A 281 -35.40 -9.40 -2.86
C MET A 281 -36.83 -9.75 -3.15
N HIS A 282 -37.09 -10.58 -4.16
CA HIS A 282 -38.43 -11.07 -4.46
C HIS A 282 -39.01 -11.90 -3.31
N THR A 283 -38.20 -12.79 -2.74
CA THR A 283 -38.60 -13.61 -1.57
C THR A 283 -38.97 -12.73 -0.36
N LEU A 284 -38.19 -11.70 -0.06
CA LEU A 284 -38.49 -10.76 1.02
C LEU A 284 -39.77 -9.96 0.78
N THR A 285 -40.02 -9.57 -0.48
CA THR A 285 -41.25 -8.87 -0.90
C THR A 285 -42.48 -9.76 -0.73
N GLU A 286 -42.40 -11.04 -1.13
CA GLU A 286 -43.50 -12.03 -0.93
C GLU A 286 -43.85 -12.20 0.55
N MET A 287 -42.87 -12.09 1.44
CA MET A 287 -43.05 -12.17 2.89
C MET A 287 -43.60 -10.86 3.50
N LYS A 288 -43.75 -9.80 2.70
CA LYS A 288 -44.14 -8.45 3.14
C LYS A 288 -43.27 -7.89 4.26
N VAL A 289 -41.99 -8.20 4.19
CA VAL A 289 -40.98 -7.71 5.13
C VAL A 289 -40.29 -6.50 4.49
N GLU A 290 -40.17 -5.41 5.25
CA GLU A 290 -39.39 -4.23 4.90
C GLU A 290 -38.09 -4.24 5.74
N PRO A 291 -37.10 -5.05 5.38
CA PRO A 291 -35.89 -5.16 6.15
C PRO A 291 -34.95 -3.98 5.89
N ASP A 292 -34.13 -3.67 6.87
CA ASP A 292 -32.95 -2.83 6.70
C ASP A 292 -31.86 -3.67 6.02
N ILE A 293 -31.49 -3.31 4.79
CA ILE A 293 -30.61 -4.09 3.93
C ILE A 293 -29.31 -3.34 3.65
N GLU A 294 -28.20 -4.02 3.87
CA GLU A 294 -26.86 -3.56 3.51
C GLU A 294 -26.16 -4.58 2.62
N ILE A 295 -25.49 -4.12 1.57
CA ILE A 295 -24.65 -4.96 0.73
C ILE A 295 -23.20 -4.72 1.14
N GLN A 296 -22.57 -5.71 1.74
CA GLN A 296 -21.16 -5.69 2.06
C GLN A 296 -20.35 -6.29 0.90
N THR A 297 -19.51 -5.47 0.31
CA THR A 297 -18.54 -5.92 -0.70
C THR A 297 -17.26 -6.36 -0.02
N PRO A 298 -16.61 -7.45 -0.49
CA PRO A 298 -15.32 -7.87 0.02
C PRO A 298 -14.28 -6.74 -0.06
N THR A 299 -13.40 -6.70 0.92
CA THR A 299 -12.33 -5.72 1.07
C THR A 299 -10.96 -6.38 0.89
N ILE A 300 -9.90 -5.58 0.86
CA ILE A 300 -8.53 -6.12 0.86
C ILE A 300 -8.22 -6.87 2.17
N GLU A 301 -8.95 -6.56 3.27
CA GLU A 301 -8.85 -7.31 4.54
C GLU A 301 -9.36 -8.74 4.38
N ASP A 302 -10.49 -8.92 3.70
CA ASP A 302 -11.03 -10.25 3.42
C ASP A 302 -10.09 -11.05 2.52
N VAL A 303 -9.50 -10.39 1.53
CA VAL A 303 -8.46 -10.99 0.66
C VAL A 303 -7.27 -11.45 1.49
N PHE A 304 -6.75 -10.57 2.33
CA PHE A 304 -5.59 -10.86 3.18
C PHE A 304 -5.87 -12.06 4.10
N LEU A 305 -6.99 -12.03 4.82
CA LEU A 305 -7.40 -13.11 5.73
C LEU A 305 -7.51 -14.45 5.00
N LYS A 306 -8.10 -14.48 3.81
CA LYS A 306 -8.25 -15.72 3.04
C LYS A 306 -6.94 -16.29 2.53
N ILE A 307 -6.01 -15.43 2.13
CA ILE A 307 -4.73 -15.86 1.55
C ILE A 307 -3.75 -16.31 2.65
N THR A 308 -3.70 -15.58 3.78
CA THR A 308 -2.70 -15.82 4.83
C THR A 308 -3.22 -16.65 6.00
N GLY A 309 -4.55 -16.72 6.16
CA GLY A 309 -5.21 -17.40 7.27
C GLY A 309 -5.18 -16.61 8.60
N SER A 310 -4.70 -15.37 8.59
CA SER A 310 -4.57 -14.53 9.78
C SER A 310 -5.00 -13.08 9.49
N LYS A 311 -5.45 -12.37 10.53
CA LYS A 311 -5.71 -10.93 10.47
C LYS A 311 -4.45 -10.14 10.82
N ILE A 312 -4.34 -8.93 10.32
CA ILE A 312 -3.33 -7.98 10.79
C ILE A 312 -3.99 -7.08 11.84
N SER A 313 -3.36 -6.92 13.01
CA SER A 313 -3.79 -5.95 14.02
C SER A 313 -3.40 -4.52 13.62
N GLU A 314 -3.95 -3.51 14.31
CA GLU A 314 -3.54 -2.11 14.11
C GLU A 314 -2.05 -1.88 14.41
N GLU A 315 -1.44 -2.74 15.23
CA GLU A 315 -0.01 -2.72 15.55
C GLU A 315 0.83 -3.49 14.51
N GLY A 316 0.20 -4.05 13.47
CA GLY A 316 0.88 -4.77 12.39
C GLY A 316 1.22 -6.23 12.70
N GLU A 317 0.70 -6.81 13.77
CA GLU A 317 0.92 -8.22 14.11
C GLU A 317 -0.11 -9.13 13.42
N ALA A 318 0.33 -10.31 12.94
CA ALA A 318 -0.56 -11.35 12.43
C ALA A 318 -1.22 -12.09 13.61
N LYS A 319 -2.55 -12.16 13.62
CA LYS A 319 -3.38 -12.87 14.62
C LYS A 319 -4.16 -14.00 14.00
#